data_80bfcec38b992d42ce67caa681d33729
#
_entry.id   80bfcec38b992d42ce67caa681d33729
#
_cell.length_a   1.000
_cell.length_b   1.000
_cell.length_c   1.000
_cell.angle_alpha   90.00
_cell.angle_beta   90.00
_cell.angle_gamma   90.00
#
_symmetry.space_group_name_H-M   'P 1'
#
loop_
_entity.id
_entity.type
_entity.pdbx_description
1 polymer ?
#
loop_
_entity_poly.entity_id
_entity_poly.type
_entity_poly.pdbx_seq_one_letter_code
_entity_poly.pdbx_strand_id
1 'polypeptide(L)'
;MSLDDIDSWSIIVVTDELLNFIIFMGCMYDLIGIENFDKENEQWPTDVREISPNHNIDNLRIQWKNWFSDILKMKSKKVKFGEVELNNILVELMYDIDSFKELDYKELREYCIESYPIFMKWWNMPAGGKNALEFHELIESTKVHECIMSIENKIKRKSKPFKLHVDVVYTGVPTVLDFSDNYIVITPNGHVAFNKNWWMRKLKKLV
;
A
#
# COMPACT_ATOMS: atom_id res chain seq x y z
N MET A 1 20.70 19.68 26.68
CA MET A 1 19.76 19.05 25.76
C MET A 1 18.66 18.48 26.62
N SER A 2 17.50 19.13 26.66
CA SER A 2 16.38 18.69 27.49
C SER A 2 15.75 17.47 26.84
N LEU A 3 15.29 16.51 27.64
CA LEU A 3 14.59 15.30 27.19
C LEU A 3 13.21 15.59 26.54
N ASP A 4 12.85 16.87 26.46
CA ASP A 4 11.56 17.34 25.94
C ASP A 4 11.51 17.52 24.42
N ASP A 5 12.60 17.24 23.68
CA ASP A 5 12.71 17.41 22.23
C ASP A 5 12.50 16.12 21.42
N ILE A 6 12.01 15.04 22.04
CA ILE A 6 11.63 13.84 21.28
C ILE A 6 10.24 14.07 20.70
N ASP A 7 10.14 14.08 19.37
CA ASP A 7 8.85 14.15 18.69
C ASP A 7 7.92 13.06 19.24
N SER A 8 6.75 13.47 19.70
CA SER A 8 5.77 12.59 20.30
C SER A 8 5.04 11.72 19.26
N TRP A 9 5.35 11.91 17.99
CA TRP A 9 4.74 11.21 16.86
C TRP A 9 5.78 10.48 16.01
N SER A 10 5.33 9.47 15.30
CA SER A 10 6.13 8.76 14.31
C SER A 10 5.34 8.50 13.03
N ILE A 11 6.04 8.57 11.90
CA ILE A 11 5.52 8.25 10.59
C ILE A 11 6.40 7.15 10.03
N ILE A 12 5.76 6.08 9.58
CA ILE A 12 6.43 4.93 8.97
C ILE A 12 5.92 4.87 7.53
N VAL A 13 6.79 5.18 6.59
CA VAL A 13 6.50 5.07 5.15
C VAL A 13 7.29 3.88 4.65
N VAL A 14 6.63 2.90 4.06
CA VAL A 14 7.25 1.65 3.60
C VAL A 14 6.65 1.18 2.29
N THR A 15 7.43 0.36 1.58
CA THR A 15 6.98 -0.42 0.44
C THR A 15 6.83 -1.89 0.88
N ASP A 16 5.59 -2.35 0.95
CA ASP A 16 5.29 -3.72 1.34
C ASP A 16 5.25 -4.62 0.09
N GLU A 17 6.05 -5.67 0.07
CA GLU A 17 6.16 -6.59 -1.07
C GLU A 17 4.84 -7.31 -1.34
N LEU A 18 4.20 -7.85 -0.30
CA LEU A 18 2.93 -8.57 -0.48
C LEU A 18 1.83 -7.67 -1.01
N LEU A 19 1.70 -6.45 -0.46
CA LEU A 19 0.67 -5.52 -0.89
C LEU A 19 0.89 -5.10 -2.35
N ASN A 20 2.15 -4.86 -2.74
CA ASN A 20 2.52 -4.58 -4.11
C ASN A 20 2.25 -5.78 -5.03
N PHE A 21 2.53 -7.02 -4.57
CA PHE A 21 2.21 -8.23 -5.32
C PHE A 21 0.71 -8.40 -5.55
N ILE A 22 -0.12 -8.20 -4.52
CA ILE A 22 -1.58 -8.31 -4.62
C ILE A 22 -2.11 -7.35 -5.68
N ILE A 23 -1.64 -6.11 -5.68
CA ILE A 23 -2.06 -5.10 -6.66
C ILE A 23 -1.53 -5.42 -8.05
N PHE A 24 -0.26 -5.83 -8.18
CA PHE A 24 0.33 -6.26 -9.45
C PHE A 24 -0.49 -7.38 -10.10
N MET A 25 -0.85 -8.41 -9.33
CA MET A 25 -1.70 -9.50 -9.79
C MET A 25 -3.11 -9.02 -10.17
N GLY A 26 -3.69 -8.15 -9.35
CA GLY A 26 -4.98 -7.53 -9.62
C GLY A 26 -5.02 -6.76 -10.94
N CYS A 27 -3.94 -6.05 -11.28
CA CYS A 27 -3.79 -5.38 -12.57
C CYS A 27 -3.59 -6.39 -13.71
N MET A 28 -2.71 -7.39 -13.50
CA MET A 28 -2.35 -8.38 -14.52
C MET A 28 -3.56 -9.18 -15.02
N TYR A 29 -4.53 -9.47 -14.17
CA TYR A 29 -5.73 -10.25 -14.51
C TYR A 29 -7.03 -9.42 -14.53
N ASP A 30 -6.94 -8.10 -14.52
CA ASP A 30 -8.10 -7.19 -14.50
C ASP A 30 -9.09 -7.49 -13.34
N LEU A 31 -8.55 -7.82 -12.15
CA LEU A 31 -9.36 -8.15 -10.98
C LEU A 31 -9.75 -6.93 -10.15
N ILE A 32 -9.06 -5.80 -10.32
CA ILE A 32 -9.33 -4.56 -9.57
C ILE A 32 -10.72 -4.01 -9.92
N GLY A 33 -11.20 -4.22 -11.14
CA GLY A 33 -12.56 -3.91 -11.56
C GLY A 33 -12.88 -2.42 -11.47
N ILE A 34 -12.02 -1.58 -12.01
CA ILE A 34 -12.25 -0.14 -12.02
C ILE A 34 -13.11 0.19 -13.25
N GLU A 35 -14.42 0.24 -13.01
CA GLU A 35 -15.35 0.82 -13.97
C GLU A 35 -15.04 2.31 -14.08
N ASN A 36 -14.73 2.82 -15.26
CA ASN A 36 -14.45 4.23 -15.60
C ASN A 36 -13.02 4.74 -15.38
N PHE A 37 -12.01 3.91 -15.58
CA PHE A 37 -10.67 4.45 -15.79
C PHE A 37 -10.51 4.92 -17.23
N ASP A 38 -10.12 6.20 -17.39
CA ASP A 38 -9.50 6.65 -18.64
C ASP A 38 -8.36 5.70 -18.95
N LYS A 39 -8.46 4.95 -20.06
CA LYS A 39 -7.43 4.00 -20.52
C LYS A 39 -6.07 4.66 -20.77
N GLU A 40 -5.99 5.98 -20.65
CA GLU A 40 -4.78 6.78 -20.75
C GLU A 40 -3.91 6.73 -19.46
N ASN A 41 -4.47 6.30 -18.32
CA ASN A 41 -3.71 6.05 -17.10
C ASN A 41 -3.28 4.59 -17.09
N GLU A 42 -2.07 4.34 -17.54
CA GLU A 42 -1.45 3.03 -17.61
C GLU A 42 -1.46 2.34 -16.24
N GLN A 43 -2.29 1.31 -16.11
CA GLN A 43 -2.18 0.38 -15.01
C GLN A 43 -0.87 -0.40 -15.16
N TRP A 44 -0.22 -0.74 -14.07
CA TRP A 44 0.97 -1.57 -14.09
C TRP A 44 0.71 -2.92 -13.41
N PRO A 45 0.99 -4.04 -14.06
CA PRO A 45 1.48 -4.18 -15.45
C PRO A 45 0.41 -3.83 -16.49
N THR A 46 0.85 -3.36 -17.66
CA THR A 46 -0.03 -3.01 -18.78
C THR A 46 -0.54 -4.23 -19.55
N ASP A 47 0.21 -5.33 -19.48
CA ASP A 47 -0.14 -6.58 -20.15
C ASP A 47 -1.18 -7.34 -19.31
N VAL A 48 -2.45 -7.23 -19.70
CA VAL A 48 -3.53 -8.02 -19.12
C VAL A 48 -3.46 -9.45 -19.64
N ARG A 49 -3.39 -10.41 -18.73
CA ARG A 49 -3.42 -11.84 -19.06
C ARG A 49 -4.83 -12.38 -19.08
N GLU A 50 -5.04 -13.33 -19.97
CA GLU A 50 -6.32 -14.02 -20.06
C GLU A 50 -6.51 -14.96 -18.84
N ILE A 51 -7.73 -14.92 -18.32
CA ILE A 51 -8.18 -15.86 -17.30
C ILE A 51 -8.59 -17.15 -18.00
N SER A 52 -8.27 -18.28 -17.38
CA SER A 52 -8.69 -19.60 -17.90
C SER A 52 -10.20 -19.62 -18.17
N PRO A 53 -10.64 -20.15 -19.33
CA PRO A 53 -12.07 -20.25 -19.66
C PRO A 53 -12.88 -21.07 -18.63
N ASN A 54 -12.21 -21.87 -17.81
CA ASN A 54 -12.84 -22.68 -16.76
C ASN A 54 -13.09 -21.89 -15.48
N HIS A 55 -12.57 -20.67 -15.35
CA HIS A 55 -12.71 -19.83 -14.16
C HIS A 55 -13.64 -18.64 -14.44
N ASN A 56 -14.42 -18.29 -13.45
CA ASN A 56 -15.31 -17.13 -13.51
C ASN A 56 -14.59 -15.88 -13.01
N ILE A 57 -14.43 -14.89 -13.90
CA ILE A 57 -13.72 -13.63 -13.58
C ILE A 57 -14.38 -12.88 -12.42
N ASP A 58 -15.71 -12.87 -12.32
CA ASP A 58 -16.40 -12.14 -11.24
C ASP A 58 -16.16 -12.81 -9.89
N ASN A 59 -16.07 -14.14 -9.85
CA ASN A 59 -15.71 -14.89 -8.66
C ASN A 59 -14.25 -14.58 -8.24
N LEU A 60 -13.32 -14.57 -9.19
CA LEU A 60 -11.93 -14.19 -8.93
C LEU A 60 -11.78 -12.76 -8.44
N ARG A 61 -12.56 -11.83 -8.99
CA ARG A 61 -12.60 -10.43 -8.50
C ARG A 61 -13.06 -10.36 -7.04
N ILE A 62 -14.08 -11.15 -6.68
CA ILE A 62 -14.57 -11.22 -5.30
C ILE A 62 -13.49 -11.81 -4.38
N GLN A 63 -12.85 -12.92 -4.77
CA GLN A 63 -11.77 -13.55 -4.02
C GLN A 63 -10.60 -12.57 -3.82
N TRP A 64 -10.16 -11.88 -4.87
CA TRP A 64 -9.11 -10.88 -4.81
C TRP A 64 -9.46 -9.71 -3.87
N LYS A 65 -10.67 -9.15 -3.99
CA LYS A 65 -11.14 -8.05 -3.13
C LYS A 65 -11.18 -8.45 -1.66
N ASN A 66 -11.62 -9.66 -1.37
CA ASN A 66 -11.65 -10.17 0.00
C ASN A 66 -10.24 -10.31 0.56
N TRP A 67 -9.33 -10.95 -0.19
CA TRP A 67 -7.93 -11.10 0.21
C TRP A 67 -7.26 -9.76 0.46
N PHE A 68 -7.37 -8.83 -0.49
CA PHE A 68 -6.84 -7.47 -0.35
C PHE A 68 -7.39 -6.76 0.90
N SER A 69 -8.71 -6.83 1.10
CA SER A 69 -9.37 -6.25 2.27
C SER A 69 -8.87 -6.85 3.59
N ASP A 70 -8.66 -8.17 3.63
CA ASP A 70 -8.21 -8.85 4.85
C ASP A 70 -6.76 -8.51 5.19
N ILE A 71 -5.88 -8.37 4.19
CA ILE A 71 -4.52 -7.85 4.39
C ILE A 71 -4.55 -6.42 4.94
N LEU A 72 -5.36 -5.53 4.37
CA LEU A 72 -5.48 -4.16 4.87
C LEU A 72 -6.01 -4.10 6.31
N LYS A 73 -7.01 -4.91 6.65
CA LYS A 73 -7.55 -5.01 8.02
C LYS A 73 -6.49 -5.48 9.01
N MET A 74 -5.71 -6.51 8.62
CA MET A 74 -4.65 -7.04 9.46
C MET A 74 -3.56 -5.99 9.70
N LYS A 75 -3.08 -5.31 8.64
CA LYS A 75 -2.10 -4.24 8.76
C LYS A 75 -2.60 -3.09 9.64
N SER A 76 -3.83 -2.64 9.44
CA SER A 76 -4.45 -1.59 10.25
C SER A 76 -4.54 -1.96 11.74
N LYS A 77 -4.84 -3.22 12.06
CA LYS A 77 -4.85 -3.70 13.46
C LYS A 77 -3.45 -3.64 14.07
N LYS A 78 -2.42 -4.12 13.38
CA LYS A 78 -1.03 -4.08 13.85
C LYS A 78 -0.56 -2.66 14.13
N VAL A 79 -0.83 -1.73 13.24
CA VAL A 79 -0.52 -0.30 13.43
C VAL A 79 -1.17 0.24 14.71
N LYS A 80 -2.45 -0.09 14.94
CA LYS A 80 -3.19 0.36 16.14
C LYS A 80 -2.60 -0.15 17.44
N PHE A 81 -2.10 -1.39 17.47
CA PHE A 81 -1.50 -1.98 18.68
C PHE A 81 -0.02 -1.65 18.86
N GLY A 82 0.57 -0.89 17.94
CA GLY A 82 1.97 -0.48 18.03
C GLY A 82 2.98 -1.59 17.72
N GLU A 83 2.54 -2.69 17.14
CA GLU A 83 3.39 -3.76 16.60
C GLU A 83 4.05 -3.27 15.32
N VAL A 84 5.27 -2.75 15.44
CA VAL A 84 5.91 -1.88 14.43
C VAL A 84 6.76 -2.65 13.41
N GLU A 85 6.95 -3.94 13.57
CA GLU A 85 7.76 -4.74 12.62
C GLU A 85 6.90 -5.25 11.45
N LEU A 86 6.46 -4.30 10.61
CA LEU A 86 5.67 -4.61 9.41
C LEU A 86 6.52 -4.97 8.19
N ASN A 87 7.83 -5.02 8.33
CA ASN A 87 8.76 -5.14 7.20
C ASN A 87 8.73 -6.49 6.47
N ASN A 88 7.93 -7.47 6.93
CA ASN A 88 7.82 -8.76 6.25
C ASN A 88 6.49 -9.47 6.54
N ILE A 89 5.38 -8.89 6.06
CA ILE A 89 4.08 -9.58 6.17
C ILE A 89 4.09 -10.93 5.44
N LEU A 90 4.83 -11.07 4.34
CA LEU A 90 5.04 -12.36 3.68
C LEU A 90 5.66 -13.38 4.63
N VAL A 91 6.67 -12.98 5.40
CA VAL A 91 7.32 -13.85 6.40
C VAL A 91 6.40 -14.12 7.59
N GLU A 92 5.63 -13.12 8.03
CA GLU A 92 4.72 -13.28 9.16
C GLU A 92 3.47 -14.09 8.83
N LEU A 93 2.94 -13.99 7.61
CA LEU A 93 1.82 -14.82 7.15
C LEU A 93 2.28 -16.20 6.69
N MET A 94 3.61 -16.43 6.68
CA MET A 94 4.19 -17.69 6.25
C MET A 94 3.58 -18.24 4.95
N TYR A 95 3.25 -17.35 3.98
CA TYR A 95 2.83 -17.82 2.67
C TYR A 95 3.97 -18.65 2.08
N ASP A 96 3.68 -19.90 1.82
CA ASP A 96 4.51 -20.71 0.96
C ASP A 96 4.37 -20.18 -0.47
N ILE A 97 5.37 -19.39 -0.89
CA ILE A 97 5.35 -18.69 -2.19
C ILE A 97 5.31 -19.64 -3.39
N ASP A 98 5.68 -20.89 -3.20
CA ASP A 98 5.61 -21.91 -4.27
C ASP A 98 4.19 -22.47 -4.43
N SER A 99 3.37 -22.40 -3.41
CA SER A 99 2.03 -23.01 -3.43
C SER A 99 0.90 -22.09 -2.99
N PHE A 100 1.19 -21.00 -2.26
CA PHE A 100 0.20 -20.13 -1.64
C PHE A 100 -0.91 -20.89 -0.88
N LYS A 101 -0.54 -22.07 -0.29
CA LYS A 101 -1.52 -22.98 0.34
C LYS A 101 -2.29 -22.36 1.50
N GLU A 102 -1.73 -21.34 2.14
CA GLU A 102 -2.34 -20.60 3.24
C GLU A 102 -3.44 -19.62 2.76
N LEU A 103 -3.51 -19.34 1.46
CA LEU A 103 -4.59 -18.55 0.88
C LEU A 103 -5.82 -19.42 0.69
N ASP A 104 -6.93 -19.09 1.34
CA ASP A 104 -8.16 -19.90 1.33
C ASP A 104 -8.84 -20.01 -0.05
N TYR A 105 -8.49 -19.13 -0.97
CA TYR A 105 -9.09 -19.04 -2.31
C TYR A 105 -8.33 -19.90 -3.33
N LYS A 106 -8.77 -21.14 -3.52
CA LYS A 106 -8.08 -22.15 -4.36
C LYS A 106 -7.83 -21.67 -5.79
N GLU A 107 -8.84 -21.08 -6.46
CA GLU A 107 -8.67 -20.59 -7.83
C GLU A 107 -7.66 -19.43 -7.89
N LEU A 108 -7.75 -18.48 -6.94
CA LEU A 108 -6.83 -17.36 -6.87
C LEU A 108 -5.38 -17.79 -6.64
N ARG A 109 -5.14 -18.91 -5.91
CA ARG A 109 -3.79 -19.46 -5.72
C ARG A 109 -3.09 -19.79 -7.03
N GLU A 110 -3.79 -20.34 -8.00
CA GLU A 110 -3.22 -20.70 -9.29
C GLU A 110 -2.63 -19.47 -9.99
N TYR A 111 -3.35 -18.35 -9.95
CA TYR A 111 -2.89 -17.08 -10.50
C TYR A 111 -1.77 -16.44 -9.67
N CYS A 112 -1.77 -16.62 -8.34
CA CYS A 112 -0.66 -16.20 -7.49
C CYS A 112 0.64 -16.94 -7.84
N ILE A 113 0.58 -18.25 -7.96
CA ILE A 113 1.73 -19.10 -8.32
C ILE A 113 2.30 -18.68 -9.69
N GLU A 114 1.44 -18.43 -10.66
CA GLU A 114 1.85 -18.04 -12.01
C GLU A 114 2.46 -16.64 -12.05
N SER A 115 1.86 -15.69 -11.32
CA SER A 115 2.25 -14.27 -11.40
C SER A 115 3.41 -13.90 -10.48
N TYR A 116 3.61 -14.61 -9.36
CA TYR A 116 4.63 -14.24 -8.38
C TYR A 116 6.06 -14.21 -8.95
N PRO A 117 6.53 -15.21 -9.73
CA PRO A 117 7.86 -15.16 -10.34
C PRO A 117 8.02 -13.96 -11.31
N ILE A 118 6.94 -13.55 -11.97
CA ILE A 118 6.95 -12.42 -12.90
C ILE A 118 7.05 -11.12 -12.11
N PHE A 119 6.25 -11.00 -11.04
CA PHE A 119 6.33 -9.90 -10.10
C PHE A 119 7.73 -9.76 -9.52
N MET A 120 8.33 -10.84 -9.00
CA MET A 120 9.65 -10.82 -8.39
C MET A 120 10.77 -10.43 -9.36
N LYS A 121 10.64 -10.81 -10.62
CA LYS A 121 11.57 -10.38 -11.66
C LYS A 121 11.53 -8.86 -11.85
N TRP A 122 10.34 -8.28 -11.93
CA TRP A 122 10.17 -6.83 -12.02
C TRP A 122 10.54 -6.12 -10.71
N TRP A 123 10.13 -6.68 -9.56
CA TRP A 123 10.34 -6.10 -8.24
C TRP A 123 11.84 -5.90 -7.94
N ASN A 124 12.65 -6.88 -8.31
CA ASN A 124 14.10 -6.88 -8.07
C ASN A 124 14.96 -6.28 -9.20
N MET A 125 14.36 -5.74 -10.26
CA MET A 125 15.14 -5.06 -11.29
C MET A 125 15.83 -3.81 -10.73
N PRO A 126 17.04 -3.42 -11.22
CA PRO A 126 17.74 -2.21 -10.76
C PRO A 126 16.94 -0.92 -10.86
N ALA A 127 16.03 -0.83 -11.86
CA ALA A 127 15.10 0.28 -12.03
C ALA A 127 13.63 -0.20 -11.83
N GLY A 128 13.43 -1.31 -11.12
CA GLY A 128 12.13 -1.92 -10.92
C GLY A 128 11.37 -1.38 -9.72
N GLY A 129 10.27 -2.06 -9.42
CA GLY A 129 9.27 -1.60 -8.47
C GLY A 129 9.81 -1.21 -7.11
N LYS A 130 10.60 -2.05 -6.47
CA LYS A 130 11.14 -1.75 -5.14
C LYS A 130 11.97 -0.47 -5.13
N ASN A 131 12.98 -0.37 -5.99
CA ASN A 131 13.88 0.78 -6.03
C ASN A 131 13.16 2.07 -6.45
N ALA A 132 12.20 1.97 -7.37
CA ALA A 132 11.39 3.12 -7.75
C ALA A 132 10.52 3.63 -6.58
N LEU A 133 9.97 2.72 -5.77
CA LEU A 133 9.11 3.08 -4.64
C LEU A 133 9.90 3.63 -3.44
N GLU A 134 11.11 3.15 -3.18
CA GLU A 134 11.98 3.66 -2.11
C GLU A 134 12.25 5.19 -2.27
N PHE A 135 12.35 5.67 -3.49
CA PHE A 135 12.46 7.10 -3.76
C PHE A 135 11.18 7.87 -3.33
N HIS A 136 10.01 7.29 -3.56
CA HIS A 136 8.74 7.89 -3.14
C HIS A 136 8.54 7.87 -1.62
N GLU A 137 9.03 6.85 -0.92
CA GLU A 137 9.03 6.80 0.55
C GLU A 137 9.71 8.03 1.16
N LEU A 138 10.87 8.39 0.64
CA LEU A 138 11.63 9.54 1.13
C LEU A 138 10.88 10.86 0.91
N ILE A 139 10.29 11.04 -0.27
CA ILE A 139 9.55 12.26 -0.61
C ILE A 139 8.33 12.41 0.28
N GLU A 140 7.55 11.35 0.45
CA GLU A 140 6.31 11.41 1.23
C GLU A 140 6.61 11.61 2.72
N SER A 141 7.62 10.96 3.28
CA SER A 141 8.02 11.18 4.69
C SER A 141 8.39 12.63 4.96
N THR A 142 9.11 13.28 4.04
CA THR A 142 9.48 14.70 4.15
C THR A 142 8.26 15.62 4.11
N LYS A 143 7.32 15.39 3.18
CA LYS A 143 6.09 16.18 3.06
C LYS A 143 5.23 16.10 4.30
N VAL A 144 5.08 14.89 4.86
CA VAL A 144 4.25 14.69 6.05
C VAL A 144 4.87 15.40 7.24
N HIS A 145 6.19 15.31 7.42
CA HIS A 145 6.92 16.04 8.47
C HIS A 145 6.67 17.54 8.38
N GLU A 146 6.85 18.15 7.22
CA GLU A 146 6.60 19.57 7.00
C GLU A 146 5.15 19.99 7.33
N CYS A 147 4.18 19.14 7.01
CA CYS A 147 2.79 19.39 7.32
C CYS A 147 2.53 19.38 8.84
N ILE A 148 3.10 18.43 9.57
CA ILE A 148 2.97 18.36 11.03
C ILE A 148 3.56 19.61 11.67
N MET A 149 4.78 19.98 11.31
CA MET A 149 5.43 21.21 11.81
C MET A 149 4.58 22.46 11.52
N SER A 150 3.96 22.53 10.34
CA SER A 150 3.06 23.64 9.99
C SER A 150 1.80 23.67 10.86
N ILE A 151 1.24 22.49 11.23
CA ILE A 151 0.07 22.40 12.11
C ILE A 151 0.45 22.82 13.52
N GLU A 152 1.51 22.26 14.10
CA GLU A 152 2.00 22.59 15.44
C GLU A 152 2.24 24.10 15.62
N ASN A 153 2.89 24.72 14.63
CA ASN A 153 3.14 26.16 14.63
C ASN A 153 1.85 26.98 14.65
N LYS A 154 0.79 26.51 13.93
CA LYS A 154 -0.51 27.21 13.92
C LYS A 154 -1.27 27.08 15.22
N ILE A 155 -1.25 25.88 15.83
CA ILE A 155 -1.96 25.62 17.08
C ILE A 155 -1.14 26.02 18.31
N LYS A 156 0.13 26.42 18.13
CA LYS A 156 1.10 26.82 19.18
C LYS A 156 1.27 25.79 20.28
N ARG A 157 1.23 24.51 19.93
CA ARG A 157 1.50 23.40 20.83
C ARG A 157 2.05 22.22 20.04
N LYS A 158 2.75 21.31 20.71
CA LYS A 158 3.16 20.03 20.15
C LYS A 158 1.96 19.10 19.92
N SER A 159 2.07 18.26 18.93
CA SER A 159 1.08 17.21 18.67
C SER A 159 0.97 16.23 19.82
N LYS A 160 -0.19 15.62 19.96
CA LYS A 160 -0.35 14.45 20.82
C LYS A 160 0.43 13.27 20.22
N PRO A 161 0.86 12.29 21.05
CA PRO A 161 1.50 11.09 20.53
C PRO A 161 0.60 10.36 19.52
N PHE A 162 1.11 10.11 18.34
CA PHE A 162 0.46 9.26 17.35
C PHE A 162 1.48 8.52 16.48
N LYS A 163 1.03 7.45 15.85
CA LYS A 163 1.77 6.74 14.79
C LYS A 163 0.92 6.76 13.52
N LEU A 164 1.52 7.08 12.39
CA LEU A 164 0.91 6.99 11.08
C LEU A 164 1.73 6.03 10.23
N HIS A 165 1.09 5.00 9.72
CA HIS A 165 1.69 4.05 8.79
C HIS A 165 1.18 4.33 7.36
N VAL A 166 2.12 4.38 6.44
CA VAL A 166 1.88 4.70 5.02
C VAL A 166 2.52 3.62 4.17
N ASP A 167 1.72 2.78 3.55
CA ASP A 167 2.20 1.86 2.53
C ASP A 167 2.20 2.52 1.16
N VAL A 168 3.33 2.45 0.47
CA VAL A 168 3.45 2.90 -0.92
C VAL A 168 3.32 1.71 -1.83
N VAL A 169 2.38 1.76 -2.77
CA VAL A 169 2.14 0.68 -3.72
C VAL A 169 2.20 1.20 -5.15
N TYR A 170 2.78 0.38 -6.03
CA TYR A 170 2.93 0.73 -7.43
C TYR A 170 1.67 0.35 -8.20
N THR A 171 0.86 1.35 -8.51
CA THR A 171 -0.23 1.19 -9.48
C THR A 171 -0.15 2.34 -10.48
N GLY A 172 -0.62 2.12 -11.71
CA GLY A 172 -0.78 3.20 -12.69
C GLY A 172 -1.90 4.19 -12.32
N VAL A 173 -2.69 3.84 -11.32
CA VAL A 173 -3.88 4.59 -10.92
C VAL A 173 -3.57 5.48 -9.73
N PRO A 174 -3.75 6.81 -9.83
CA PRO A 174 -3.64 7.70 -8.68
C PRO A 174 -4.69 7.33 -7.62
N THR A 175 -4.26 6.71 -6.53
CA THR A 175 -5.17 6.23 -5.50
C THR A 175 -4.67 6.57 -4.11
N VAL A 176 -5.61 6.93 -3.24
CA VAL A 176 -5.43 7.02 -1.80
C VAL A 176 -6.48 6.16 -1.14
N LEU A 177 -6.05 5.16 -0.40
CA LEU A 177 -6.92 4.43 0.50
C LEU A 177 -6.69 4.95 1.91
N ASP A 178 -7.58 5.80 2.39
CA ASP A 178 -7.63 6.27 3.78
C ASP A 178 -8.36 5.21 4.61
N PHE A 179 -7.64 4.14 4.97
CA PHE A 179 -8.25 2.94 5.56
C PHE A 179 -8.61 3.14 7.03
N SER A 180 -7.77 3.85 7.78
CA SER A 180 -8.04 4.24 9.17
C SER A 180 -7.28 5.51 9.53
N ASP A 181 -7.54 6.08 10.71
CA ASP A 181 -6.84 7.30 11.14
C ASP A 181 -5.33 7.14 11.10
N ASN A 182 -4.82 5.95 11.41
CA ASN A 182 -3.39 5.66 11.56
C ASN A 182 -2.79 4.84 10.40
N TYR A 183 -3.59 4.47 9.39
CA TYR A 183 -3.13 3.63 8.29
C TYR A 183 -3.70 4.08 6.95
N ILE A 184 -2.81 4.29 5.99
CA ILE A 184 -3.16 4.66 4.63
C ILE A 184 -2.30 3.88 3.63
N VAL A 185 -2.84 3.69 2.44
CA VAL A 185 -2.12 3.16 1.26
C VAL A 185 -2.14 4.21 0.17
N ILE A 186 -0.99 4.49 -0.42
CA ILE A 186 -0.82 5.52 -1.45
C ILE A 186 -0.13 4.97 -2.70
N THR A 187 -0.37 5.62 -3.83
CA THR A 187 0.36 5.37 -5.07
C THR A 187 1.26 6.53 -5.43
N PRO A 188 2.42 6.31 -6.08
CA PRO A 188 3.32 7.38 -6.50
C PRO A 188 2.67 8.40 -7.43
N ASN A 189 1.78 7.93 -8.31
CA ASN A 189 1.07 8.77 -9.27
C ASN A 189 -0.10 9.55 -8.65
N GLY A 190 -0.34 9.34 -7.36
CA GLY A 190 -1.33 10.09 -6.59
C GLY A 190 -1.04 11.57 -6.37
N HIS A 191 -0.07 12.16 -7.08
CA HIS A 191 0.34 13.55 -6.91
C HIS A 191 -0.80 14.57 -6.97
N VAL A 192 -1.84 14.28 -7.74
CA VAL A 192 -3.03 15.14 -7.82
C VAL A 192 -3.88 15.02 -6.53
N ALA A 193 -3.93 13.82 -5.95
CA ALA A 193 -4.68 13.56 -4.71
C ALA A 193 -3.89 13.93 -3.45
N PHE A 194 -2.54 13.83 -3.47
CA PHE A 194 -1.63 14.09 -2.34
C PHE A 194 -1.03 15.48 -2.36
N ASN A 195 -1.81 16.48 -2.61
CA ASN A 195 -1.33 17.83 -2.37
C ASN A 195 -1.22 18.10 -0.85
N LYS A 196 -0.46 19.15 -0.52
CA LYS A 196 -0.29 19.61 0.87
C LYS A 196 -1.63 19.75 1.62
N ASN A 197 -2.70 20.12 0.93
CA ASN A 197 -4.02 20.31 1.53
C ASN A 197 -4.64 18.98 1.99
N TRP A 198 -4.41 17.88 1.26
CA TRP A 198 -4.88 16.57 1.68
C TRP A 198 -4.17 16.13 2.96
N TRP A 199 -2.83 16.21 2.99
CA TRP A 199 -2.03 15.90 4.17
C TRP A 199 -2.43 16.74 5.36
N MET A 200 -2.61 18.03 5.16
CA MET A 200 -3.06 18.94 6.23
C MET A 200 -4.44 18.56 6.80
N ARG A 201 -5.37 18.07 5.96
CA ARG A 201 -6.68 17.58 6.45
C ARG A 201 -6.55 16.27 7.23
N LYS A 202 -5.77 15.32 6.71
CA LYS A 202 -5.54 14.02 7.35
C LYS A 202 -4.89 14.20 8.72
N LEU A 203 -3.78 14.93 8.77
CA LEU A 203 -2.99 15.12 9.98
C LEU A 203 -3.67 15.97 11.05
N LYS A 204 -4.54 16.90 10.69
CA LYS A 204 -5.34 17.68 11.67
C LYS A 204 -6.19 16.80 12.59
N LYS A 205 -6.53 15.59 12.18
CA LYS A 205 -7.30 14.65 13.00
C LYS A 205 -6.41 13.96 14.03
N LEU A 206 -5.11 13.87 13.77
CA LEU A 206 -4.12 13.17 14.60
C LEU A 206 -3.38 14.11 15.56
N VAL A 207 -3.10 15.34 15.13
CA VAL A 207 -2.43 16.40 15.89
C VAL A 207 -3.42 17.13 16.79
#